data_708aaafe7b4f7d04d498c74ff3c4d55d
#
_entry.id   708aaafe7b4f7d04d498c74ff3c4d55d
#
_cell.length_a   1.000
_cell.length_b   1.000
_cell.length_c   1.000
_cell.angle_alpha   90.00
_cell.angle_beta   90.00
_cell.angle_gamma   90.00
#
_symmetry.space_group_name_H-M   'P 1'
#
loop_
_entity.id
_entity.type
_entity.pdbx_description
1 polymer ?
#
loop_
_entity_poly.entity_id
_entity_poly.type
_entity_poly.pdbx_seq_one_letter_code
_entity_poly.pdbx_strand_id
1 'polypeptide(L)'
;MSQGHTGAPKAPVVSFENVRKVYGHVPAVDGLSLELRPGETVAFLGPNGAGKSTSLDMLLALRKPTSGRIRMFGSDPYHAVKAGRVGAMLQSGGLMPEVTVRELVTLVTGFHPRPLPVGVTLRRAGVASFADQRVDKLSGGQTQRVRFALAICGKSELIVLDEPTAAMDVETRRLFWNSMKEEVAAGRTLLFATHYLEEADQAADRILVINKGRLLADGTPSEIKARAGAKRISFRLDQVNEPFLLGLPALVNLEVRHDVVQIQSSDSDATLYAIIDAGYRPREIEVTSLGLEQAFLAITAEDDATNGLIAGETN
;
A
#
# COMPACT_ATOMS: atom_id res chain seq x y z
N MET A 1 -10.79 38.94 -8.39
CA MET A 1 -11.34 38.49 -7.10
C MET A 1 -11.61 37.02 -7.20
N SER A 2 -10.65 36.19 -6.82
CA SER A 2 -10.75 34.73 -6.86
C SER A 2 -11.24 34.27 -5.49
N GLN A 3 -12.48 33.82 -5.41
CA GLN A 3 -13.05 33.25 -4.18
C GLN A 3 -12.49 31.85 -4.00
N GLY A 4 -11.54 31.69 -3.07
CA GLY A 4 -11.10 30.38 -2.61
C GLY A 4 -12.25 29.65 -1.92
N HIS A 5 -12.77 28.60 -2.54
CA HIS A 5 -13.67 27.66 -1.91
C HIS A 5 -12.87 26.83 -0.88
N THR A 6 -12.82 27.31 0.35
CA THR A 6 -12.46 26.49 1.50
C THR A 6 -13.69 25.63 1.88
N GLY A 7 -13.91 24.57 1.12
CA GLY A 7 -14.89 23.55 1.51
C GLY A 7 -14.43 22.91 2.82
N ALA A 8 -15.33 22.81 3.83
CA ALA A 8 -15.06 22.06 5.05
C ALA A 8 -14.54 20.65 4.69
N PRO A 9 -13.56 20.10 5.42
CA PRO A 9 -13.00 18.79 5.13
C PRO A 9 -14.14 17.75 5.13
N LYS A 10 -14.27 17.00 4.03
CA LYS A 10 -15.27 15.94 3.92
C LYS A 10 -15.03 14.92 5.03
N ALA A 11 -16.09 14.48 5.70
CA ALA A 11 -16.02 13.45 6.74
C ALA A 11 -15.28 12.20 6.21
N PRO A 12 -14.44 11.54 7.04
CA PRO A 12 -13.69 10.38 6.62
C PRO A 12 -14.62 9.22 6.23
N VAL A 13 -14.20 8.47 5.20
CA VAL A 13 -14.88 7.23 4.76
C VAL A 13 -14.68 6.14 5.81
N VAL A 14 -13.48 6.07 6.39
CA VAL A 14 -13.10 5.13 7.43
C VAL A 14 -12.40 5.90 8.55
N SER A 15 -12.68 5.55 9.81
CA SER A 15 -11.87 5.95 10.97
C SER A 15 -11.62 4.76 11.89
N PHE A 16 -10.39 4.64 12.34
CA PHE A 16 -9.94 3.77 13.43
C PHE A 16 -9.56 4.67 14.61
N GLU A 17 -10.09 4.40 15.78
CA GLU A 17 -9.86 5.15 17.01
C GLU A 17 -9.29 4.19 18.06
N ASN A 18 -7.96 4.20 18.25
CA ASN A 18 -7.22 3.38 19.22
C ASN A 18 -7.63 1.90 19.17
N VAL A 19 -7.69 1.34 17.97
CA VAL A 19 -8.19 -0.03 17.73
C VAL A 19 -7.16 -1.05 18.16
N ARG A 20 -7.63 -2.04 18.94
CA ARG A 20 -6.81 -3.15 19.42
C ARG A 20 -7.47 -4.48 19.11
N LYS A 21 -6.67 -5.48 18.70
CA LYS A 21 -7.10 -6.85 18.51
C LYS A 21 -6.07 -7.81 19.08
N VAL A 22 -6.50 -8.64 20.02
CA VAL A 22 -5.64 -9.63 20.69
C VAL A 22 -6.20 -11.03 20.43
N TYR A 23 -5.33 -11.96 20.10
CA TYR A 23 -5.60 -13.39 19.98
C TYR A 23 -4.81 -14.13 21.06
N GLY A 24 -5.51 -14.66 22.06
CA GLY A 24 -4.84 -15.21 23.26
C GLY A 24 -4.02 -14.10 23.94
N HIS A 25 -2.70 -14.23 23.89
CA HIS A 25 -1.76 -13.22 24.44
C HIS A 25 -1.06 -12.38 23.36
N VAL A 26 -1.33 -12.64 22.08
CA VAL A 26 -0.65 -11.96 20.97
C VAL A 26 -1.49 -10.78 20.46
N PRO A 27 -1.01 -9.53 20.59
CA PRO A 27 -1.65 -8.38 20.00
C PRO A 27 -1.36 -8.37 18.49
N ALA A 28 -2.38 -8.65 17.68
CA ALA A 28 -2.27 -8.57 16.21
C ALA A 28 -2.45 -7.14 15.70
N VAL A 29 -3.21 -6.31 16.44
CA VAL A 29 -3.36 -4.87 16.22
C VAL A 29 -3.30 -4.21 17.59
N ASP A 30 -2.50 -3.15 17.74
CA ASP A 30 -2.18 -2.53 19.02
C ASP A 30 -2.24 -1.01 18.96
N GLY A 31 -3.42 -0.45 19.26
CA GLY A 31 -3.62 0.99 19.33
C GLY A 31 -3.70 1.70 17.98
N LEU A 32 -4.15 1.02 16.93
CA LEU A 32 -4.19 1.57 15.58
C LEU A 32 -5.20 2.71 15.48
N SER A 33 -4.73 3.89 15.08
CA SER A 33 -5.57 5.05 14.78
C SER A 33 -5.22 5.59 13.40
N LEU A 34 -6.22 5.72 12.52
CA LEU A 34 -6.07 6.23 11.17
C LEU A 34 -7.41 6.69 10.60
N GLU A 35 -7.37 7.46 9.53
CA GLU A 35 -8.55 7.88 8.77
C GLU A 35 -8.31 7.72 7.28
N LEU A 36 -9.34 7.36 6.51
CA LEU A 36 -9.34 7.39 5.06
C LEU A 36 -10.29 8.47 4.56
N ARG A 37 -9.81 9.27 3.60
CA ARG A 37 -10.59 10.34 2.99
C ARG A 37 -11.33 9.85 1.74
N PRO A 38 -12.44 10.48 1.37
CA PRO A 38 -13.16 10.13 0.14
C PRO A 38 -12.30 10.34 -1.11
N GLY A 39 -12.26 9.32 -1.98
CA GLY A 39 -11.61 9.39 -3.30
C GLY A 39 -10.10 9.21 -3.28
N GLU A 40 -9.47 8.88 -2.13
CA GLU A 40 -8.04 8.58 -2.07
C GLU A 40 -7.75 7.10 -2.31
N THR A 41 -6.56 6.81 -2.83
CA THR A 41 -5.97 5.48 -2.90
C THR A 41 -4.94 5.33 -1.79
N VAL A 42 -5.22 4.44 -0.83
CA VAL A 42 -4.36 4.24 0.34
C VAL A 42 -3.76 2.85 0.31
N ALA A 43 -2.42 2.78 0.39
CA ALA A 43 -1.69 1.54 0.59
C ALA A 43 -1.50 1.26 2.08
N PHE A 44 -1.86 0.06 2.52
CA PHE A 44 -1.59 -0.47 3.85
C PHE A 44 -0.36 -1.38 3.77
N LEU A 45 0.80 -0.82 4.03
CA LEU A 45 2.10 -1.43 3.78
C LEU A 45 2.69 -2.01 5.07
N GLY A 46 3.22 -3.23 5.00
CA GLY A 46 3.88 -3.86 6.14
C GLY A 46 4.27 -5.31 5.86
N PRO A 47 5.17 -5.89 6.66
CA PRO A 47 5.57 -7.28 6.50
C PRO A 47 4.41 -8.25 6.82
N ASN A 48 4.64 -9.53 6.54
CA ASN A 48 3.71 -10.58 6.97
C ASN A 48 3.62 -10.59 8.50
N GLY A 49 2.40 -10.70 9.03
CA GLY A 49 2.16 -10.63 10.47
C GLY A 49 2.06 -9.22 11.05
N ALA A 50 2.24 -8.16 10.26
CA ALA A 50 2.12 -6.77 10.73
C ALA A 50 0.72 -6.35 11.21
N GLY A 51 -0.32 -7.18 10.98
CA GLY A 51 -1.69 -6.89 11.37
C GLY A 51 -2.59 -6.38 10.23
N LYS A 52 -2.10 -6.34 8.98
CA LYS A 52 -2.85 -5.86 7.80
C LYS A 52 -4.20 -6.56 7.64
N SER A 53 -4.21 -7.85 7.36
CA SER A 53 -5.43 -8.63 7.13
C SER A 53 -6.36 -8.62 8.35
N THR A 54 -5.81 -8.63 9.59
CA THR A 54 -6.62 -8.50 10.80
C THR A 54 -7.35 -7.14 10.86
N SER A 55 -6.68 -6.06 10.46
CA SER A 55 -7.29 -4.72 10.39
C SER A 55 -8.38 -4.66 9.31
N LEU A 56 -8.13 -5.27 8.13
CA LEU A 56 -9.13 -5.37 7.08
C LEU A 56 -10.32 -6.24 7.49
N ASP A 57 -10.10 -7.37 8.17
CA ASP A 57 -11.18 -8.21 8.71
C ASP A 57 -12.08 -7.44 9.67
N MET A 58 -11.50 -6.60 10.56
CA MET A 58 -12.28 -5.76 11.47
C MET A 58 -13.02 -4.65 10.71
N LEU A 59 -12.38 -4.03 9.73
CA LEU A 59 -13.03 -3.03 8.88
C LEU A 59 -14.23 -3.59 8.13
N LEU A 60 -14.14 -4.83 7.65
CA LEU A 60 -15.19 -5.53 6.92
C LEU A 60 -16.24 -6.18 7.84
N ALA A 61 -16.19 -5.90 9.16
CA ALA A 61 -17.07 -6.49 10.16
C ALA A 61 -17.02 -8.03 10.25
N LEU A 62 -15.99 -8.67 9.72
CA LEU A 62 -15.75 -10.11 9.84
C LEU A 62 -15.23 -10.48 11.23
N ARG A 63 -14.59 -9.53 11.91
CA ARG A 63 -14.09 -9.66 13.29
C ARG A 63 -14.39 -8.40 14.08
N LYS A 64 -14.63 -8.55 15.38
CA LYS A 64 -14.79 -7.41 16.29
C LYS A 64 -13.42 -7.04 16.88
N PRO A 65 -13.09 -5.75 17.06
CA PRO A 65 -11.95 -5.32 17.85
C PRO A 65 -12.08 -5.79 19.30
N THR A 66 -10.95 -5.97 19.99
CA THR A 66 -10.91 -6.23 21.43
C THR A 66 -11.21 -4.95 22.21
N SER A 67 -10.69 -3.82 21.72
CA SER A 67 -11.00 -2.47 22.23
C SER A 67 -10.81 -1.43 21.12
N GLY A 68 -11.20 -0.18 21.40
CA GLY A 68 -11.21 0.89 20.40
C GLY A 68 -12.46 0.84 19.53
N ARG A 69 -12.50 1.67 18.50
CA ARG A 69 -13.67 1.82 17.65
C ARG A 69 -13.29 1.97 16.19
N ILE A 70 -14.07 1.35 15.31
CA ILE A 70 -13.98 1.53 13.84
C ILE A 70 -15.31 2.13 13.39
N ARG A 71 -15.23 3.16 12.55
CA ARG A 71 -16.39 3.72 11.86
C ARG A 71 -16.18 3.68 10.36
N MET A 72 -17.23 3.46 9.63
CA MET A 72 -17.26 3.49 8.18
C MET A 72 -18.43 4.38 7.75
N PHE A 73 -18.13 5.45 7.02
CA PHE A 73 -19.14 6.48 6.67
C PHE A 73 -19.89 7.03 7.89
N GLY A 74 -19.20 7.20 9.02
CA GLY A 74 -19.76 7.70 10.28
C GLY A 74 -20.56 6.69 11.10
N SER A 75 -20.75 5.44 10.60
CA SER A 75 -21.53 4.38 11.28
C SER A 75 -20.68 3.13 11.58
N ASP A 76 -21.28 2.14 12.22
CA ASP A 76 -20.65 0.83 12.42
C ASP A 76 -20.37 0.16 11.06
N PRO A 77 -19.20 -0.49 10.88
CA PRO A 77 -18.83 -1.16 9.64
C PRO A 77 -19.86 -2.16 9.12
N TYR A 78 -20.53 -2.90 10.00
CA TYR A 78 -21.58 -3.85 9.64
C TYR A 78 -22.70 -3.20 8.81
N HIS A 79 -23.11 -1.99 9.16
CA HIS A 79 -24.18 -1.29 8.43
C HIS A 79 -23.71 -0.87 7.03
N ALA A 80 -22.47 -0.43 6.88
CA ALA A 80 -21.92 -0.06 5.60
C ALA A 80 -21.77 -1.28 4.64
N VAL A 81 -21.29 -2.41 5.17
CA VAL A 81 -21.17 -3.66 4.45
C VAL A 81 -22.55 -4.16 4.01
N LYS A 82 -23.52 -4.23 4.95
CA LYS A 82 -24.89 -4.67 4.65
C LYS A 82 -25.60 -3.78 3.62
N ALA A 83 -25.30 -2.48 3.61
CA ALA A 83 -25.83 -1.54 2.63
C ALA A 83 -25.14 -1.63 1.24
N GLY A 84 -24.17 -2.52 1.06
CA GLY A 84 -23.40 -2.67 -0.18
C GLY A 84 -22.57 -1.42 -0.53
N ARG A 85 -22.11 -0.66 0.48
CA ARG A 85 -21.24 0.49 0.28
C ARG A 85 -19.78 0.10 0.15
N VAL A 86 -19.45 -1.18 0.45
CA VAL A 86 -18.10 -1.71 0.43
C VAL A 86 -18.01 -2.88 -0.53
N GLY A 87 -17.01 -2.88 -1.40
CA GLY A 87 -16.57 -4.03 -2.16
C GLY A 87 -15.28 -4.56 -1.56
N ALA A 88 -15.12 -5.87 -1.46
CA ALA A 88 -13.94 -6.44 -0.82
C ALA A 88 -13.37 -7.62 -1.63
N MET A 89 -12.03 -7.67 -1.68
CA MET A 89 -11.26 -8.80 -2.17
C MET A 89 -10.31 -9.25 -1.07
N LEU A 90 -10.58 -10.40 -0.48
CA LEU A 90 -9.77 -10.97 0.60
C LEU A 90 -8.70 -11.92 0.06
N GLN A 91 -7.60 -12.05 0.79
CA GLN A 91 -6.51 -12.96 0.46
C GLN A 91 -6.97 -14.42 0.50
N SER A 92 -7.76 -14.79 1.52
CA SER A 92 -8.30 -16.13 1.71
C SER A 92 -9.76 -16.21 1.24
N GLY A 93 -10.14 -17.37 0.71
CA GLY A 93 -11.48 -17.68 0.24
C GLY A 93 -11.44 -18.38 -1.10
N GLY A 94 -12.01 -19.58 -1.16
CA GLY A 94 -12.22 -20.31 -2.41
C GLY A 94 -13.31 -19.66 -3.24
N LEU A 95 -13.15 -19.67 -4.56
CA LEU A 95 -14.26 -19.41 -5.46
C LEU A 95 -15.12 -20.68 -5.56
N MET A 96 -16.40 -20.52 -5.83
CA MET A 96 -17.32 -21.65 -6.02
C MET A 96 -16.85 -22.50 -7.21
N PRO A 97 -16.52 -23.77 -7.01
CA PRO A 97 -16.12 -24.66 -8.10
C PRO A 97 -17.32 -24.98 -9.00
N GLU A 98 -17.05 -25.57 -10.18
CA GLU A 98 -18.03 -26.12 -11.11
C GLU A 98 -18.99 -25.14 -11.78
N VAL A 99 -18.86 -23.83 -11.49
CA VAL A 99 -19.59 -22.78 -12.19
C VAL A 99 -18.66 -22.00 -13.14
N THR A 100 -19.22 -21.35 -14.14
CA THR A 100 -18.49 -20.42 -15.00
C THR A 100 -18.24 -19.09 -14.28
N VAL A 101 -17.26 -18.32 -14.74
CA VAL A 101 -17.01 -16.96 -14.24
C VAL A 101 -18.28 -16.10 -14.37
N ARG A 102 -18.98 -16.19 -15.48
CA ARG A 102 -20.23 -15.46 -15.73
C ARG A 102 -21.30 -15.81 -14.72
N GLU A 103 -21.54 -17.11 -14.48
CA GLU A 103 -22.52 -17.58 -13.50
C GLU A 103 -22.17 -17.11 -12.09
N LEU A 104 -20.91 -17.22 -11.69
CA LEU A 104 -20.46 -16.76 -10.38
C LEU A 104 -20.66 -15.24 -10.21
N VAL A 105 -20.24 -14.44 -11.19
CA VAL A 105 -20.43 -12.98 -11.15
C VAL A 105 -21.92 -12.63 -11.16
N THR A 106 -22.75 -13.34 -11.92
CA THR A 106 -24.20 -13.14 -11.94
C THR A 106 -24.81 -13.43 -10.56
N LEU A 107 -24.42 -14.55 -9.95
CA LEU A 107 -24.91 -14.95 -8.63
C LEU A 107 -24.57 -13.88 -7.57
N VAL A 108 -23.29 -13.50 -7.48
CA VAL A 108 -22.85 -12.53 -6.47
C VAL A 108 -23.46 -11.14 -6.71
N THR A 109 -23.56 -10.73 -7.98
CA THR A 109 -24.23 -9.47 -8.36
C THR A 109 -25.69 -9.48 -7.90
N GLY A 110 -26.39 -10.63 -7.98
CA GLY A 110 -27.78 -10.78 -7.52
C GLY A 110 -27.97 -10.56 -6.02
N PHE A 111 -26.95 -10.78 -5.19
CA PHE A 111 -26.99 -10.49 -3.76
C PHE A 111 -26.66 -9.04 -3.40
N HIS A 112 -26.10 -8.28 -4.37
CA HIS A 112 -25.66 -6.92 -4.07
C HIS A 112 -26.83 -5.92 -4.05
N PRO A 113 -27.03 -5.10 -3.00
CA PRO A 113 -28.16 -4.16 -2.91
C PRO A 113 -28.17 -3.10 -4.02
N ARG A 114 -27.01 -2.78 -4.58
CA ARG A 114 -26.83 -1.80 -5.66
C ARG A 114 -25.97 -2.40 -6.77
N PRO A 115 -26.50 -3.37 -7.55
CA PRO A 115 -25.70 -4.12 -8.51
C PRO A 115 -25.28 -3.27 -9.71
N LEU A 116 -24.17 -3.65 -10.32
CA LEU A 116 -23.79 -3.24 -11.66
C LEU A 116 -24.26 -4.31 -12.67
N PRO A 117 -24.55 -3.93 -13.94
CA PRO A 117 -24.80 -4.93 -14.98
C PRO A 117 -23.62 -5.91 -15.12
N VAL A 118 -23.90 -7.21 -15.15
CA VAL A 118 -22.87 -8.28 -15.20
C VAL A 118 -21.85 -8.05 -16.32
N GLY A 119 -22.32 -7.71 -17.53
CA GLY A 119 -21.42 -7.43 -18.66
C GLY A 119 -20.49 -6.22 -18.42
N VAL A 120 -20.92 -5.23 -17.63
CA VAL A 120 -20.06 -4.10 -17.23
C VAL A 120 -18.98 -4.57 -16.26
N THR A 121 -19.36 -5.35 -15.26
CA THR A 121 -18.43 -5.93 -14.26
C THR A 121 -17.38 -6.80 -14.93
N LEU A 122 -17.79 -7.71 -15.85
CA LEU A 122 -16.88 -8.59 -16.56
C LEU A 122 -15.85 -7.80 -17.40
N ARG A 123 -16.27 -6.73 -18.07
CA ARG A 123 -15.35 -5.88 -18.84
C ARG A 123 -14.38 -5.10 -17.96
N ARG A 124 -14.89 -4.45 -16.90
CA ARG A 124 -14.06 -3.65 -15.97
C ARG A 124 -13.01 -4.49 -15.27
N ALA A 125 -13.35 -5.72 -14.92
CA ALA A 125 -12.40 -6.65 -14.29
C ALA A 125 -11.47 -7.34 -15.31
N GLY A 126 -11.64 -7.12 -16.60
CA GLY A 126 -10.84 -7.75 -17.65
C GLY A 126 -11.04 -9.27 -17.75
N VAL A 127 -12.23 -9.77 -17.36
CA VAL A 127 -12.54 -11.21 -17.36
C VAL A 127 -13.52 -11.63 -18.47
N ALA A 128 -13.92 -10.70 -19.34
CA ALA A 128 -14.91 -10.95 -20.37
C ALA A 128 -14.47 -12.03 -21.38
N SER A 129 -13.17 -12.14 -21.70
CA SER A 129 -12.63 -13.10 -22.68
C SER A 129 -12.68 -14.56 -22.19
N PHE A 130 -12.77 -14.79 -20.90
CA PHE A 130 -12.88 -16.14 -20.30
C PHE A 130 -14.09 -16.27 -19.36
N ALA A 131 -15.12 -15.42 -19.57
CA ALA A 131 -16.32 -15.40 -18.75
C ALA A 131 -17.09 -16.74 -18.74
N ASP A 132 -17.00 -17.50 -19.81
CA ASP A 132 -17.69 -18.79 -19.96
C ASP A 132 -16.80 -19.98 -19.59
N GLN A 133 -15.56 -19.71 -19.09
CA GLN A 133 -14.67 -20.73 -18.54
C GLN A 133 -15.06 -21.08 -17.11
N ARG A 134 -14.92 -22.34 -16.72
CA ARG A 134 -15.16 -22.79 -15.34
C ARG A 134 -14.11 -22.25 -14.39
N VAL A 135 -14.53 -21.87 -13.19
CA VAL A 135 -13.70 -21.27 -12.16
C VAL A 135 -12.56 -22.20 -11.72
N ASP A 136 -12.79 -23.49 -11.64
CA ASP A 136 -11.80 -24.50 -11.27
C ASP A 136 -10.69 -24.74 -12.33
N LYS A 137 -10.83 -24.14 -13.51
CA LYS A 137 -9.86 -24.22 -14.62
C LYS A 137 -9.04 -22.94 -14.83
N LEU A 138 -9.21 -21.96 -13.96
CA LEU A 138 -8.55 -20.67 -14.08
C LEU A 138 -7.09 -20.73 -13.61
N SER A 139 -6.22 -19.93 -14.25
CA SER A 139 -4.89 -19.66 -13.72
C SER A 139 -4.97 -18.80 -12.45
N GLY A 140 -3.86 -18.73 -11.68
CA GLY A 140 -3.80 -17.88 -10.48
C GLY A 140 -4.16 -16.41 -10.77
N GLY A 141 -3.59 -15.82 -11.82
CA GLY A 141 -3.90 -14.46 -12.22
C GLY A 141 -5.34 -14.26 -12.72
N GLN A 142 -5.92 -15.27 -13.41
CA GLN A 142 -7.33 -15.25 -13.79
C GLN A 142 -8.23 -15.32 -12.55
N THR A 143 -7.89 -16.18 -11.58
CA THR A 143 -8.62 -16.29 -10.31
C THR A 143 -8.63 -14.97 -9.55
N GLN A 144 -7.51 -14.26 -9.49
CA GLN A 144 -7.44 -12.94 -8.85
C GLN A 144 -8.32 -11.91 -9.58
N ARG A 145 -8.32 -11.90 -10.91
CA ARG A 145 -9.22 -11.00 -11.68
C ARG A 145 -10.69 -11.33 -11.46
N VAL A 146 -11.06 -12.60 -11.29
CA VAL A 146 -12.44 -12.98 -10.92
C VAL A 146 -12.78 -12.49 -9.52
N ARG A 147 -11.90 -12.68 -8.53
CA ARG A 147 -12.10 -12.12 -7.18
C ARG A 147 -12.30 -10.60 -7.21
N PHE A 148 -11.50 -9.93 -8.02
CA PHE A 148 -11.68 -8.51 -8.25
C PHE A 148 -13.04 -8.17 -8.90
N ALA A 149 -13.50 -8.94 -9.90
CA ALA A 149 -14.83 -8.77 -10.47
C ALA A 149 -15.92 -8.84 -9.40
N LEU A 150 -15.81 -9.77 -8.45
CA LEU A 150 -16.75 -9.89 -7.33
C LEU A 150 -16.69 -8.66 -6.39
N ALA A 151 -15.51 -8.09 -6.16
CA ALA A 151 -15.36 -6.89 -5.33
C ALA A 151 -15.99 -5.64 -5.96
N ILE A 152 -16.01 -5.54 -7.29
CA ILE A 152 -16.54 -4.37 -8.01
C ILE A 152 -17.93 -4.59 -8.63
N CYS A 153 -18.60 -5.72 -8.36
CA CYS A 153 -19.88 -6.06 -8.96
C CYS A 153 -21.06 -5.15 -8.54
N GLY A 154 -20.82 -4.27 -7.56
CA GLY A 154 -21.79 -3.29 -7.06
C GLY A 154 -21.29 -1.86 -7.12
N LYS A 155 -22.20 -0.92 -6.83
CA LYS A 155 -21.89 0.52 -6.69
C LYS A 155 -21.34 0.83 -5.30
N SER A 156 -20.25 0.16 -4.91
CA SER A 156 -19.55 0.44 -3.64
C SER A 156 -18.81 1.78 -3.69
N GLU A 157 -18.71 2.44 -2.55
CA GLU A 157 -18.01 3.72 -2.37
C GLU A 157 -16.59 3.51 -1.86
N LEU A 158 -16.36 2.39 -1.18
CA LEU A 158 -15.06 1.93 -0.72
C LEU A 158 -14.76 0.55 -1.34
N ILE A 159 -13.55 0.38 -1.85
CA ILE A 159 -13.03 -0.91 -2.31
C ILE A 159 -11.86 -1.27 -1.38
N VAL A 160 -11.91 -2.46 -0.78
CA VAL A 160 -10.89 -3.00 0.11
C VAL A 160 -10.27 -4.24 -0.53
N LEU A 161 -8.94 -4.22 -0.70
CA LEU A 161 -8.22 -5.30 -1.37
C LEU A 161 -7.09 -5.81 -0.47
N ASP A 162 -7.02 -7.11 -0.25
CA ASP A 162 -5.93 -7.76 0.49
C ASP A 162 -5.06 -8.56 -0.48
N GLU A 163 -3.79 -8.12 -0.67
CA GLU A 163 -2.81 -8.70 -1.60
C GLU A 163 -3.37 -8.92 -3.02
N PRO A 164 -3.89 -7.87 -3.67
CA PRO A 164 -4.74 -8.05 -4.86
C PRO A 164 -4.01 -8.61 -6.07
N THR A 165 -2.71 -8.42 -6.19
CA THR A 165 -1.92 -8.79 -7.36
C THR A 165 -1.04 -10.01 -7.14
N ALA A 166 -1.21 -10.69 -5.99
CA ALA A 166 -0.53 -11.97 -5.73
C ALA A 166 -0.79 -12.96 -6.89
N ALA A 167 0.26 -13.65 -7.34
CA ALA A 167 0.24 -14.57 -8.47
C ALA A 167 -0.12 -13.97 -9.85
N MET A 168 -0.08 -12.63 -10.02
CA MET A 168 -0.18 -11.98 -11.32
C MET A 168 1.21 -11.75 -11.93
N ASP A 169 1.32 -11.98 -13.23
CA ASP A 169 2.47 -11.53 -14.03
C ASP A 169 2.46 -10.00 -14.18
N VAL A 170 3.55 -9.45 -14.70
CA VAL A 170 3.76 -7.99 -14.83
C VAL A 170 2.67 -7.32 -15.68
N GLU A 171 2.28 -7.94 -16.80
CA GLU A 171 1.28 -7.39 -17.70
C GLU A 171 -0.12 -7.40 -17.06
N THR A 172 -0.50 -8.52 -16.47
CA THR A 172 -1.77 -8.69 -15.75
C THR A 172 -1.88 -7.71 -14.58
N ARG A 173 -0.80 -7.50 -13.82
CA ARG A 173 -0.72 -6.53 -12.72
C ARG A 173 -0.93 -5.10 -13.23
N ARG A 174 -0.29 -4.72 -14.33
CA ARG A 174 -0.48 -3.40 -14.95
C ARG A 174 -1.93 -3.16 -15.37
N LEU A 175 -2.57 -4.14 -16.00
CA LEU A 175 -3.98 -4.06 -16.40
C LEU A 175 -4.90 -3.94 -15.18
N PHE A 176 -4.62 -4.68 -14.12
CA PHE A 176 -5.35 -4.59 -12.85
C PHE A 176 -5.30 -3.16 -12.27
N TRP A 177 -4.10 -2.58 -12.13
CA TRP A 177 -3.95 -1.23 -11.59
C TRP A 177 -4.57 -0.15 -12.49
N ASN A 178 -4.58 -0.34 -13.80
CA ASN A 178 -5.32 0.55 -14.70
C ASN A 178 -6.83 0.51 -14.43
N SER A 179 -7.41 -0.70 -14.25
CA SER A 179 -8.81 -0.84 -13.87
C SER A 179 -9.12 -0.19 -12.51
N MET A 180 -8.19 -0.26 -11.56
CA MET A 180 -8.32 0.41 -10.26
C MET A 180 -8.34 1.93 -10.40
N LYS A 181 -7.46 2.50 -11.23
CA LYS A 181 -7.44 3.95 -11.50
C LYS A 181 -8.77 4.43 -12.06
N GLU A 182 -9.43 3.63 -12.92
CA GLU A 182 -10.76 3.96 -13.45
C GLU A 182 -11.82 3.98 -12.32
N GLU A 183 -11.76 3.05 -11.38
CA GLU A 183 -12.68 3.01 -10.25
C GLU A 183 -12.51 4.21 -9.30
N VAL A 184 -11.26 4.62 -9.05
CA VAL A 184 -10.95 5.82 -8.25
C VAL A 184 -11.36 7.10 -8.99
N ALA A 185 -11.09 7.19 -10.30
CA ALA A 185 -11.54 8.30 -11.14
C ALA A 185 -13.07 8.43 -11.15
N ALA A 186 -13.81 7.33 -10.95
CA ALA A 186 -15.26 7.34 -10.77
C ALA A 186 -15.69 7.78 -9.35
N GLY A 187 -14.77 8.22 -8.50
CA GLY A 187 -15.01 8.77 -7.15
C GLY A 187 -15.02 7.74 -6.02
N ARG A 188 -14.56 6.51 -6.27
CA ARG A 188 -14.43 5.48 -5.22
C ARG A 188 -13.16 5.68 -4.41
N THR A 189 -13.21 5.32 -3.13
CA THR A 189 -12.04 5.25 -2.26
C THR A 189 -11.46 3.85 -2.35
N LEU A 190 -10.13 3.73 -2.40
CA LEU A 190 -9.43 2.45 -2.46
C LEU A 190 -8.51 2.28 -1.26
N LEU A 191 -8.66 1.18 -0.54
CA LEU A 191 -7.71 0.70 0.47
C LEU A 191 -7.16 -0.65 0.01
N PHE A 192 -5.86 -0.77 -0.16
CA PHE A 192 -5.25 -2.05 -0.47
C PHE A 192 -4.09 -2.37 0.48
N ALA A 193 -4.06 -3.62 0.94
CA ALA A 193 -2.94 -4.13 1.71
C ALA A 193 -1.97 -4.84 0.77
N THR A 194 -0.69 -4.56 0.93
CA THR A 194 0.37 -5.22 0.16
C THR A 194 1.68 -5.27 0.96
N HIS A 195 2.53 -6.21 0.59
CA HIS A 195 3.95 -6.23 0.97
C HIS A 195 4.85 -5.87 -0.22
N TYR A 196 4.28 -5.63 -1.40
CA TYR A 196 5.00 -5.17 -2.58
C TYR A 196 5.16 -3.65 -2.56
N LEU A 197 6.35 -3.19 -2.25
CA LEU A 197 6.68 -1.77 -2.12
C LEU A 197 6.48 -0.97 -3.41
N GLU A 198 6.79 -1.61 -4.57
CA GLU A 198 6.59 -0.99 -5.87
C GLU A 198 5.11 -0.66 -6.16
N GLU A 199 4.19 -1.51 -5.70
CA GLU A 199 2.76 -1.26 -5.87
C GLU A 199 2.29 -0.07 -5.05
N ALA A 200 2.73 0.01 -3.79
CA ALA A 200 2.45 1.15 -2.93
C ALA A 200 3.01 2.45 -3.51
N ASP A 201 4.23 2.39 -4.06
CA ASP A 201 4.88 3.55 -4.67
C ASP A 201 4.19 4.07 -5.94
N GLN A 202 3.69 3.16 -6.79
CA GLN A 202 3.12 3.51 -8.10
C GLN A 202 1.62 3.77 -8.09
N ALA A 203 0.89 3.17 -7.15
CA ALA A 203 -0.57 3.18 -7.15
C ALA A 203 -1.18 4.02 -6.03
N ALA A 204 -0.48 4.26 -4.92
CA ALA A 204 -1.06 4.93 -3.77
C ALA A 204 -0.86 6.45 -3.81
N ASP A 205 -1.89 7.19 -3.41
CA ASP A 205 -1.78 8.62 -3.07
C ASP A 205 -1.17 8.79 -1.68
N ARG A 206 -1.40 7.80 -0.79
CA ARG A 206 -0.96 7.80 0.60
C ARG A 206 -0.61 6.40 1.06
N ILE A 207 0.44 6.28 1.86
CA ILE A 207 0.94 5.03 2.41
C ILE A 207 0.84 5.07 3.93
N LEU A 208 0.23 4.04 4.49
CA LEU A 208 0.18 3.74 5.92
C LEU A 208 1.14 2.58 6.18
N VAL A 209 2.29 2.86 6.80
CA VAL A 209 3.27 1.82 7.16
C VAL A 209 2.92 1.25 8.51
N ILE A 210 2.67 -0.05 8.56
CA ILE A 210 2.39 -0.75 9.82
C ILE A 210 3.41 -1.84 10.11
N ASN A 211 3.73 -2.00 11.39
CA ASN A 211 4.53 -3.11 11.90
C ASN A 211 4.02 -3.51 13.27
N LYS A 212 4.02 -4.80 13.58
CA LYS A 212 3.59 -5.35 14.91
C LYS A 212 2.25 -4.77 15.41
N GLY A 213 1.31 -4.55 14.50
CA GLY A 213 -0.02 -4.02 14.83
C GLY A 213 -0.11 -2.51 15.04
N ARG A 214 0.97 -1.76 14.84
CA ARG A 214 1.06 -0.30 15.07
C ARG A 214 1.29 0.45 13.78
N LEU A 215 0.78 1.68 13.70
CA LEU A 215 1.08 2.61 12.62
C LEU A 215 2.42 3.29 12.89
N LEU A 216 3.40 3.08 12.02
CA LEU A 216 4.73 3.66 12.13
C LEU A 216 4.89 4.95 11.32
N ALA A 217 4.26 5.00 10.16
CA ALA A 217 4.31 6.15 9.27
C ALA A 217 3.02 6.31 8.47
N ASP A 218 2.71 7.55 8.14
CA ASP A 218 1.55 7.98 7.39
C ASP A 218 1.95 9.18 6.53
N GLY A 219 1.77 9.09 5.23
CA GLY A 219 2.13 10.17 4.29
C GLY A 219 2.07 9.73 2.83
N THR A 220 2.33 10.67 1.94
CA THR A 220 2.50 10.40 0.51
C THR A 220 3.73 9.51 0.26
N PRO A 221 3.82 8.80 -0.87
CA PRO A 221 5.03 8.04 -1.21
C PRO A 221 6.33 8.86 -1.10
N SER A 222 6.29 10.14 -1.49
CA SER A 222 7.43 11.05 -1.39
C SER A 222 7.80 11.38 0.05
N GLU A 223 6.83 11.61 0.93
CA GLU A 223 7.06 11.88 2.35
C GLU A 223 7.60 10.64 3.07
N ILE A 224 7.10 9.45 2.73
CA ILE A 224 7.63 8.19 3.29
C ILE A 224 9.08 7.97 2.85
N LYS A 225 9.39 8.18 1.55
CA LYS A 225 10.77 8.08 1.04
C LYS A 225 11.72 9.09 1.70
N ALA A 226 11.24 10.32 1.97
CA ALA A 226 12.03 11.35 2.64
C ALA A 226 12.43 10.96 4.08
N ARG A 227 11.67 10.09 4.75
CA ARG A 227 12.02 9.57 6.09
C ARG A 227 13.25 8.68 6.11
N ALA A 228 13.69 8.14 4.96
CA ALA A 228 14.98 7.45 4.88
C ALA A 228 16.17 8.37 5.16
N GLY A 229 15.96 9.69 5.19
CA GLY A 229 16.95 10.69 5.61
C GLY A 229 18.16 10.83 4.68
N ALA A 230 18.17 10.13 3.55
CA ALA A 230 19.31 10.15 2.63
C ALA A 230 18.85 10.11 1.18
N LYS A 231 19.71 10.65 0.29
CA LYS A 231 19.60 10.52 -1.16
C LYS A 231 20.73 9.66 -1.69
N ARG A 232 20.52 9.01 -2.82
CA ARG A 232 21.56 8.31 -3.55
C ARG A 232 22.14 9.24 -4.60
N ILE A 233 23.47 9.40 -4.57
CA ILE A 233 24.24 10.08 -5.60
C ILE A 233 25.02 9.00 -6.33
N SER A 234 24.83 8.85 -7.64
CA SER A 234 25.58 7.93 -8.50
C SER A 234 26.35 8.75 -9.53
N PHE A 235 27.63 8.45 -9.75
CA PHE A 235 28.47 9.13 -10.71
C PHE A 235 29.67 8.25 -11.09
N ARG A 236 30.38 8.66 -12.15
CA ARG A 236 31.65 8.03 -12.56
C ARG A 236 32.84 8.93 -12.27
N LEU A 237 33.94 8.32 -11.81
CA LEU A 237 35.26 8.96 -11.66
C LEU A 237 36.34 8.18 -12.43
N ASP A 238 37.19 8.87 -13.15
CA ASP A 238 38.35 8.25 -13.84
C ASP A 238 39.38 7.69 -12.87
N GLN A 239 39.50 8.30 -11.68
CA GLN A 239 40.34 7.84 -10.60
C GLN A 239 39.55 7.90 -9.28
N VAL A 240 39.30 6.75 -8.67
CA VAL A 240 38.57 6.64 -7.42
C VAL A 240 39.57 6.68 -6.26
N ASN A 241 39.34 7.61 -5.32
CA ASN A 241 40.07 7.72 -4.06
C ASN A 241 39.11 7.41 -2.89
N GLU A 242 39.01 6.13 -2.54
CA GLU A 242 38.10 5.69 -1.47
C GLU A 242 38.34 6.39 -0.11
N PRO A 243 39.59 6.59 0.36
CA PRO A 243 39.84 7.33 1.60
C PRO A 243 39.26 8.75 1.60
N PHE A 244 39.31 9.45 0.45
CA PHE A 244 38.68 10.76 0.29
C PHE A 244 37.15 10.65 0.34
N LEU A 245 36.58 9.69 -0.38
CA LEU A 245 35.12 9.49 -0.44
C LEU A 245 34.53 9.13 0.93
N LEU A 246 35.26 8.36 1.73
CA LEU A 246 34.87 8.03 3.13
C LEU A 246 34.88 9.24 4.06
N GLY A 247 35.62 10.29 3.73
CA GLY A 247 35.69 11.55 4.48
C GLY A 247 34.65 12.60 4.05
N LEU A 248 33.77 12.29 3.11
CA LEU A 248 32.78 13.25 2.59
C LEU A 248 31.75 13.65 3.66
N PRO A 249 31.30 14.92 3.65
CA PRO A 249 30.26 15.37 4.57
C PRO A 249 28.94 14.66 4.29
N ALA A 250 28.16 14.42 5.36
CA ALA A 250 26.83 13.81 5.29
C ALA A 250 26.80 12.39 4.68
N LEU A 251 27.93 11.72 4.58
CA LEU A 251 28.04 10.35 4.09
C LEU A 251 27.33 9.37 5.04
N VAL A 252 26.42 8.57 4.47
CA VAL A 252 25.71 7.49 5.18
C VAL A 252 26.27 6.13 4.75
N ASN A 253 26.45 5.93 3.43
CA ASN A 253 27.02 4.71 2.87
C ASN A 253 27.77 5.01 1.58
N LEU A 254 28.79 4.19 1.28
CA LEU A 254 29.61 4.26 0.07
C LEU A 254 29.71 2.87 -0.57
N GLU A 255 29.42 2.79 -1.85
CA GLU A 255 29.70 1.64 -2.70
C GLU A 255 30.52 2.08 -3.90
N VAL A 256 31.62 1.39 -4.17
CA VAL A 256 32.48 1.63 -5.33
C VAL A 256 32.56 0.35 -6.17
N ARG A 257 32.26 0.48 -7.46
CA ARG A 257 32.38 -0.61 -8.44
C ARG A 257 33.12 -0.10 -9.65
N HIS A 258 34.43 -0.38 -9.72
CA HIS A 258 35.35 0.13 -10.74
C HIS A 258 35.37 1.66 -10.78
N ASP A 259 34.83 2.28 -11.82
CA ASP A 259 34.73 3.73 -12.02
C ASP A 259 33.39 4.32 -11.55
N VAL A 260 32.44 3.47 -11.18
CA VAL A 260 31.10 3.89 -10.69
C VAL A 260 31.12 4.00 -9.18
N VAL A 261 30.80 5.19 -8.70
CA VAL A 261 30.67 5.50 -7.28
C VAL A 261 29.21 5.72 -6.95
N GLN A 262 28.70 5.06 -5.92
CA GLN A 262 27.36 5.27 -5.37
C GLN A 262 27.50 5.69 -3.90
N ILE A 263 26.96 6.85 -3.59
CA ILE A 263 26.96 7.44 -2.24
C ILE A 263 25.53 7.56 -1.76
N GLN A 264 25.26 7.12 -0.54
CA GLN A 264 24.06 7.53 0.19
C GLN A 264 24.48 8.70 1.09
N SER A 265 23.77 9.83 0.97
CA SER A 265 24.08 11.06 1.70
C SER A 265 22.83 11.66 2.31
N SER A 266 22.91 12.10 3.56
CA SER A 266 21.84 12.85 4.23
C SER A 266 21.74 14.31 3.73
N ASP A 267 22.80 14.83 3.08
CA ASP A 267 22.81 16.12 2.37
C ASP A 267 23.56 15.96 1.04
N SER A 268 22.80 15.64 -0.01
CA SER A 268 23.35 15.36 -1.33
C SER A 268 24.08 16.56 -1.93
N ASP A 269 23.67 17.77 -1.61
CA ASP A 269 24.23 18.99 -2.17
C ASP A 269 25.59 19.28 -1.51
N ALA A 270 25.68 19.22 -0.18
CA ALA A 270 26.93 19.34 0.54
C ALA A 270 27.96 18.29 0.13
N THR A 271 27.52 17.01 -0.04
CA THR A 271 28.39 15.93 -0.51
C THR A 271 28.91 16.18 -1.92
N LEU A 272 28.04 16.59 -2.85
CA LEU A 272 28.41 16.82 -4.25
C LEU A 272 29.36 18.03 -4.39
N TYR A 273 29.06 19.13 -3.68
CA TYR A 273 29.97 20.29 -3.66
C TYR A 273 31.35 19.94 -3.09
N ALA A 274 31.44 19.16 -2.03
CA ALA A 274 32.71 18.73 -1.47
C ALA A 274 33.56 17.91 -2.47
N ILE A 275 32.92 17.06 -3.30
CA ILE A 275 33.60 16.31 -4.36
C ILE A 275 34.15 17.27 -5.44
N ILE A 276 33.35 18.26 -5.87
CA ILE A 276 33.72 19.21 -6.93
C ILE A 276 34.81 20.18 -6.43
N ASP A 277 34.70 20.67 -5.21
CA ASP A 277 35.65 21.61 -4.60
C ASP A 277 37.02 20.96 -4.35
N ALA A 278 37.04 19.64 -4.08
CA ALA A 278 38.26 18.85 -4.01
C ALA A 278 38.95 18.62 -5.37
N GLY A 279 38.38 19.16 -6.46
CA GLY A 279 38.95 19.09 -7.79
C GLY A 279 38.56 17.85 -8.62
N TYR A 280 37.72 16.99 -8.09
CA TYR A 280 37.19 15.83 -8.85
C TYR A 280 36.21 16.32 -9.93
N ARG A 281 36.11 15.55 -11.00
CA ARG A 281 35.20 15.82 -12.14
C ARG A 281 34.27 14.65 -12.34
N PRO A 282 33.22 14.50 -11.48
CA PRO A 282 32.25 13.42 -11.63
C PRO A 282 31.49 13.57 -12.96
N ARG A 283 31.26 12.44 -13.62
CA ARG A 283 30.48 12.35 -14.88
C ARG A 283 29.25 11.48 -14.65
N GLU A 284 28.23 11.65 -15.49
CA GLU A 284 26.97 10.89 -15.40
C GLU A 284 26.35 10.97 -13.99
N ILE A 285 26.26 12.20 -13.44
CA ILE A 285 25.76 12.42 -12.11
C ILE A 285 24.24 12.22 -12.10
N GLU A 286 23.79 11.30 -11.25
CA GLU A 286 22.39 11.10 -10.93
C GLU A 286 22.19 11.29 -9.43
N VAL A 287 21.21 12.11 -9.04
CA VAL A 287 20.77 12.28 -7.64
C VAL A 287 19.33 11.82 -7.54
N THR A 288 19.11 10.71 -6.85
CA THR A 288 17.79 10.10 -6.70
C THR A 288 17.44 9.98 -5.23
N SER A 289 16.14 10.14 -4.92
CA SER A 289 15.65 9.75 -3.58
C SER A 289 15.84 8.24 -3.40
N LEU A 290 16.10 7.82 -2.17
CA LEU A 290 16.08 6.39 -1.84
C LEU A 290 14.70 5.82 -2.17
N GLY A 291 14.67 4.56 -2.61
CA GLY A 291 13.44 3.87 -2.90
C GLY A 291 12.59 3.66 -1.63
N LEU A 292 11.32 3.31 -1.83
CA LEU A 292 10.41 3.02 -0.73
C LEU A 292 10.92 1.85 0.16
N GLU A 293 11.74 0.95 -0.41
CA GLU A 293 12.33 -0.18 0.32
C GLU A 293 13.28 0.29 1.42
N GLN A 294 14.19 1.19 1.10
CA GLN A 294 15.14 1.72 2.08
C GLN A 294 14.44 2.55 3.16
N ALA A 295 13.43 3.33 2.77
CA ALA A 295 12.62 4.08 3.72
C ALA A 295 11.84 3.14 4.66
N PHE A 296 11.25 2.09 4.12
CA PHE A 296 10.54 1.08 4.89
C PHE A 296 11.46 0.38 5.89
N LEU A 297 12.67 -0.03 5.47
CA LEU A 297 13.66 -0.65 6.35
C LEU A 297 14.12 0.30 7.46
N ALA A 298 14.35 1.58 7.15
CA ALA A 298 14.73 2.57 8.15
C ALA A 298 13.61 2.76 9.20
N ILE A 299 12.36 2.95 8.76
CA ILE A 299 11.20 3.14 9.63
C ILE A 299 10.98 1.92 10.54
N THR A 300 11.14 0.70 10.02
CA THR A 300 10.95 -0.53 10.81
C THR A 300 12.10 -0.80 11.78
N ALA A 301 13.33 -0.46 11.42
CA ALA A 301 14.50 -0.61 12.29
C ALA A 301 14.44 0.36 13.49
N GLU A 302 13.96 1.59 13.30
CA GLU A 302 13.73 2.55 14.39
C GLU A 302 12.71 2.03 15.41
N ASP A 303 11.62 1.39 14.96
CA ASP A 303 10.62 0.77 15.82
C ASP A 303 11.20 -0.39 16.62
N ASP A 304 12.02 -1.23 16.00
CA ASP A 304 12.66 -2.36 16.68
C ASP A 304 13.67 -1.90 17.74
N ALA A 305 14.45 -0.87 17.46
CA ALA A 305 15.40 -0.28 18.41
C ALA A 305 14.68 0.34 19.63
N THR A 306 13.59 1.05 19.39
CA THR A 306 12.79 1.70 20.43
C THR A 306 12.11 0.67 21.34
N ASN A 307 11.57 -0.41 20.76
CA ASN A 307 10.91 -1.49 21.52
C ASN A 307 11.93 -2.36 22.27
N GLY A 308 13.16 -2.52 21.78
CA GLY A 308 14.25 -3.25 22.45
C GLY A 308 14.73 -2.55 23.71
N LEU A 309 14.75 -1.22 23.74
CA LEU A 309 15.13 -0.43 24.91
C LEU A 309 14.09 -0.53 26.05
N ILE A 310 12.81 -0.57 25.71
CA ILE A 310 11.71 -0.67 26.71
C ILE A 310 11.66 -2.06 27.36
N ALA A 311 12.04 -3.12 26.62
CA ALA A 311 12.08 -4.49 27.15
C ALA A 311 13.28 -4.76 28.07
N GLY A 312 14.36 -3.95 27.98
CA GLY A 312 15.56 -4.07 28.80
C GLY A 312 15.47 -3.39 30.17
N GLU A 313 14.50 -2.49 30.39
CA GLU A 313 14.32 -1.77 31.67
C GLU A 313 13.36 -2.46 32.66
N THR A 314 12.79 -3.62 32.30
CA THR A 314 11.81 -4.35 33.13
C THR A 314 12.33 -5.68 33.69
N ASN A 315 13.63 -5.85 33.83
CA ASN A 315 14.25 -7.01 34.53
C ASN A 315 14.97 -6.59 35.78
#